data_5d4c8ebffd8b4ea031c53a51ef4ce698
#
_entry.id   5d4c8ebffd8b4ea031c53a51ef4ce698
#
_cell.length_a   1.000
_cell.length_b   1.000
_cell.length_c   1.000
_cell.angle_alpha   90.00
_cell.angle_beta   90.00
_cell.angle_gamma   90.00
#
_symmetry.space_group_name_H-M   'P 1'
#
loop_
_entity.id
_entity.type
_entity.pdbx_description
1 polymer ?
#
loop_
_entity_poly.entity_id
_entity_poly.type
_entity_poly.pdbx_seq_one_letter_code
_entity_poly.pdbx_strand_id
1 'polypeptide(L)'
;QLKTELSAKLLAAAAENGDSSSQTIFYADQDGVVVYGSDGYESYTEDSLTPELFSTKASVVSFDSGAQTEPGNAVYRLVTDEQWEIAVPVTNKQVVTLSNFSTIKVKFLKDGKTQTGTLNLKSINDQNYAVISFTSGMIRYAEDRFLSVELVTNTGSGLKIPNTAITEKDFYKIPAQMLVQGGD
;
A
#
# COMPACT_ATOMS: atom_id res chain seq x y z
N GLN A 1 -14.21 -10.62 26.94
CA GLN A 1 -14.56 -11.96 27.40
C GLN A 1 -13.73 -13.04 26.67
N LEU A 2 -13.71 -13.08 25.34
CA LEU A 2 -12.95 -14.09 24.56
C LEU A 2 -11.45 -14.13 24.88
N LYS A 3 -10.83 -12.96 25.07
CA LYS A 3 -9.41 -12.79 25.36
C LYS A 3 -9.04 -13.36 26.75
N THR A 4 -9.91 -13.14 27.74
CA THR A 4 -9.73 -13.65 29.10
C THR A 4 -9.89 -15.16 29.17
N GLU A 5 -10.85 -15.73 28.42
CA GLU A 5 -11.05 -17.17 28.32
C GLU A 5 -9.90 -17.89 27.61
N LEU A 6 -9.35 -17.28 26.54
CA LEU A 6 -8.22 -17.86 25.81
C LEU A 6 -6.95 -17.86 26.67
N SER A 7 -6.71 -16.79 27.43
CA SER A 7 -5.56 -16.72 28.37
C SER A 7 -5.69 -17.73 29.48
N ALA A 8 -6.90 -17.92 30.02
CA ALA A 8 -7.16 -18.92 31.07
C ALA A 8 -6.96 -20.37 30.56
N LYS A 9 -7.37 -20.65 29.32
CA LYS A 9 -7.16 -21.96 28.70
C LYS A 9 -5.70 -22.25 28.40
N LEU A 10 -4.93 -21.24 27.98
CA LEU A 10 -3.48 -21.36 27.75
C LEU A 10 -2.74 -21.62 29.05
N LEU A 11 -3.09 -20.93 30.16
CA LEU A 11 -2.54 -21.16 31.49
C LEU A 11 -2.85 -22.56 32.01
N ALA A 12 -4.08 -23.05 31.82
CA ALA A 12 -4.52 -24.37 32.21
C ALA A 12 -3.76 -25.47 31.42
N ALA A 13 -3.60 -25.31 30.12
CA ALA A 13 -2.86 -26.27 29.29
C ALA A 13 -1.36 -26.29 29.61
N ALA A 14 -0.75 -25.18 29.97
CA ALA A 14 0.63 -25.12 30.41
C ALA A 14 0.85 -25.82 31.77
N ALA A 15 -0.11 -25.70 32.69
CA ALA A 15 -0.09 -26.37 33.98
C ALA A 15 -0.23 -27.90 33.88
N GLU A 16 -1.06 -28.38 32.93
CA GLU A 16 -1.28 -29.82 32.67
C GLU A 16 -0.07 -30.50 32.05
N ASN A 17 0.77 -29.79 31.29
CA ASN A 17 1.94 -30.37 30.64
C ASN A 17 3.19 -30.47 31.56
N GLY A 18 3.10 -30.08 32.83
CA GLY A 18 4.16 -30.24 33.81
C GLY A 18 5.45 -29.45 33.53
N ASP A 19 5.37 -28.50 32.57
CA ASP A 19 6.47 -27.64 32.22
C ASP A 19 6.53 -26.47 33.21
N SER A 20 7.37 -26.64 34.23
CA SER A 20 7.62 -25.63 35.27
C SER A 20 8.57 -24.51 34.79
N SER A 21 8.76 -24.35 33.48
CA SER A 21 9.33 -23.13 32.91
C SER A 21 8.33 -22.01 33.18
N SER A 22 8.73 -21.02 33.98
CA SER A 22 7.90 -19.86 34.31
C SER A 22 7.52 -19.09 33.01
N GLN A 23 6.40 -19.47 32.43
CA GLN A 23 5.88 -18.74 31.28
C GLN A 23 5.43 -17.36 31.76
N THR A 24 6.19 -16.36 31.38
CA THR A 24 5.80 -14.96 31.61
C THR A 24 4.84 -14.54 30.51
N ILE A 25 3.61 -14.24 30.89
CA ILE A 25 2.60 -13.72 29.94
C ILE A 25 2.74 -12.21 29.90
N PHE A 26 3.00 -11.69 28.71
CA PHE A 26 3.02 -10.25 28.46
C PHE A 26 1.68 -9.84 27.85
N TYR A 27 1.14 -8.75 28.37
CA TYR A 27 -0.05 -8.12 27.83
C TYR A 27 0.37 -6.88 27.03
N ALA A 28 -0.30 -6.62 25.92
CA ALA A 28 -0.13 -5.38 25.20
C ALA A 28 -0.69 -4.21 26.04
N ASP A 29 0.02 -3.09 26.08
CA ASP A 29 -0.38 -1.92 26.86
C ASP A 29 -1.63 -1.23 26.29
N GLN A 30 -1.94 -1.49 25.03
CA GLN A 30 -3.08 -0.90 24.34
C GLN A 30 -3.63 -1.84 23.25
N ASP A 31 -4.85 -1.57 22.83
CA ASP A 31 -5.49 -2.34 21.74
C ASP A 31 -4.82 -2.06 20.40
N GLY A 32 -4.76 -3.07 19.51
CA GLY A 32 -4.14 -2.92 18.21
C GLY A 32 -4.11 -4.23 17.42
N VAL A 33 -3.51 -4.16 16.24
CA VAL A 33 -3.25 -5.31 15.37
C VAL A 33 -1.81 -5.75 15.55
N VAL A 34 -1.63 -7.02 15.93
CA VAL A 34 -0.30 -7.63 16.06
C VAL A 34 0.15 -8.11 14.68
N VAL A 35 1.35 -7.70 14.28
CA VAL A 35 2.02 -8.10 13.05
C VAL A 35 3.30 -8.83 13.42
N TYR A 36 3.44 -10.08 12.95
CA TYR A 36 4.59 -10.93 13.21
C TYR A 36 5.64 -10.79 12.10
N GLY A 37 6.19 -9.62 11.96
CA GLY A 37 7.24 -9.34 11.00
C GLY A 37 7.80 -7.94 11.14
N SER A 38 9.06 -7.78 10.76
CA SER A 38 9.78 -6.52 10.68
C SER A 38 10.52 -6.44 9.35
N ASP A 39 10.56 -5.28 8.75
CA ASP A 39 11.27 -5.02 7.51
C ASP A 39 12.42 -4.02 7.67
N GLY A 40 12.62 -3.52 8.91
CA GLY A 40 13.65 -2.53 9.22
C GLY A 40 13.30 -1.09 8.87
N TYR A 41 12.08 -0.84 8.36
CA TYR A 41 11.62 0.51 7.98
C TYR A 41 10.62 1.09 8.99
N GLU A 42 10.51 0.52 10.18
CA GLU A 42 9.52 0.94 11.19
C GLU A 42 9.73 2.36 11.70
N SER A 43 10.98 2.85 11.67
CA SER A 43 11.33 4.22 12.07
C SER A 43 11.25 5.24 10.92
N TYR A 44 10.94 4.82 9.70
CA TYR A 44 10.89 5.71 8.56
C TYR A 44 9.64 6.59 8.62
N THR A 45 9.86 7.87 8.33
CA THR A 45 8.82 8.89 8.21
C THR A 45 8.76 9.39 6.78
N GLU A 46 7.86 10.32 6.47
CA GLU A 46 7.79 10.94 5.15
C GLU A 46 9.13 11.59 4.73
N ASP A 47 9.86 12.19 5.67
CA ASP A 47 11.14 12.86 5.40
C ASP A 47 12.25 11.87 5.00
N SER A 48 12.04 10.58 5.28
CA SER A 48 12.96 9.50 4.89
C SER A 48 12.73 9.00 3.47
N LEU A 49 11.73 9.53 2.74
CA LEU A 49 11.42 9.09 1.39
C LEU A 49 12.53 9.50 0.41
N THR A 50 13.04 8.50 -0.31
CA THR A 50 13.98 8.68 -1.43
C THR A 50 13.57 7.81 -2.62
N PRO A 51 13.98 8.14 -3.86
CA PRO A 51 13.66 7.32 -5.03
C PRO A 51 14.17 5.88 -4.92
N GLU A 52 15.31 5.69 -4.25
CA GLU A 52 15.96 4.38 -4.08
C GLU A 52 15.08 3.41 -3.27
N LEU A 53 14.30 3.91 -2.30
CA LEU A 53 13.37 3.09 -1.51
C LEU A 53 12.38 2.34 -2.39
N PHE A 54 11.90 2.95 -3.45
CA PHE A 54 10.91 2.34 -4.36
C PHE A 54 11.53 1.32 -5.32
N SER A 55 12.84 1.27 -5.39
CA SER A 55 13.62 0.28 -6.17
C SER A 55 14.08 -0.89 -5.31
N THR A 56 14.02 -0.75 -3.99
CA THR A 56 14.48 -1.76 -3.04
C THR A 56 13.35 -2.75 -2.72
N LYS A 57 13.68 -4.04 -2.70
CA LYS A 57 12.74 -5.04 -2.18
C LYS A 57 12.93 -5.11 -0.66
N ALA A 58 11.87 -4.86 0.09
CA ALA A 58 11.89 -5.10 1.52
C ALA A 58 12.11 -6.59 1.80
N SER A 59 13.06 -6.89 2.67
CA SER A 59 13.25 -8.23 3.20
C SER A 59 12.54 -8.31 4.55
N VAL A 60 11.38 -8.93 4.57
CA VAL A 60 10.62 -9.10 5.81
C VAL A 60 11.26 -10.24 6.61
N VAL A 61 11.64 -9.94 7.84
CA VAL A 61 12.01 -10.94 8.84
C VAL A 61 10.73 -11.36 9.55
N SER A 62 10.31 -12.62 9.36
CA SER A 62 9.15 -13.17 10.06
C SER A 62 9.52 -13.55 11.49
N PHE A 63 8.66 -13.21 12.44
CA PHE A 63 8.76 -13.63 13.85
C PHE A 63 7.99 -14.93 14.01
N ASP A 64 8.63 -16.06 13.77
CA ASP A 64 7.99 -17.37 13.88
C ASP A 64 7.73 -17.75 15.34
N SER A 65 6.54 -18.26 15.59
CA SER A 65 6.19 -18.82 16.90
C SER A 65 7.09 -20.03 17.21
N GLY A 66 7.83 -19.95 18.30
CA GLY A 66 8.77 -21.00 18.74
C GLY A 66 10.23 -20.75 18.41
N ALA A 67 10.55 -19.71 17.65
CA ALA A 67 11.94 -19.27 17.51
C ALA A 67 12.44 -18.63 18.81
N GLN A 68 13.66 -18.94 19.20
CA GLN A 68 14.32 -18.25 20.30
C GLN A 68 14.72 -16.85 19.85
N THR A 69 14.36 -15.86 20.67
CA THR A 69 14.67 -14.46 20.41
C THR A 69 15.73 -13.98 21.40
N GLU A 70 16.74 -13.28 20.91
CA GLU A 70 17.75 -12.65 21.77
C GLU A 70 17.16 -11.44 22.50
N PRO A 71 17.60 -11.16 23.73
CA PRO A 71 17.17 -9.99 24.47
C PRO A 71 17.40 -8.70 23.69
N GLY A 72 16.35 -7.87 23.58
CA GLY A 72 16.38 -6.61 22.85
C GLY A 72 15.87 -6.69 21.40
N ASN A 73 15.67 -7.89 20.87
CA ASN A 73 15.05 -8.05 19.56
C ASN A 73 13.52 -7.92 19.65
N ALA A 74 12.93 -7.40 18.59
CA ALA A 74 11.47 -7.32 18.46
C ALA A 74 10.87 -8.73 18.32
N VAL A 75 9.74 -8.97 18.95
CA VAL A 75 8.97 -10.23 18.86
C VAL A 75 7.63 -10.05 18.15
N TYR A 76 7.15 -8.83 18.05
CA TYR A 76 5.99 -8.44 17.26
C TYR A 76 6.00 -6.92 17.05
N ARG A 77 5.21 -6.46 16.11
CA ARG A 77 4.87 -5.06 15.90
C ARG A 77 3.40 -4.85 16.24
N LEU A 78 3.08 -3.86 17.08
CA LEU A 78 1.71 -3.50 17.40
C LEU A 78 1.31 -2.25 16.62
N VAL A 79 0.31 -2.37 15.77
CA VAL A 79 -0.28 -1.25 15.04
C VAL A 79 -1.53 -0.80 15.78
N THR A 80 -1.51 0.43 16.30
CA THR A 80 -2.51 0.93 17.24
C THR A 80 -3.47 1.95 16.65
N ASP A 81 -3.22 2.39 15.39
CA ASP A 81 -4.06 3.35 14.69
C ASP A 81 -4.53 2.77 13.36
N GLU A 82 -5.77 3.08 12.98
CA GLU A 82 -6.29 2.77 11.66
C GLU A 82 -5.94 3.82 10.60
N GLN A 83 -5.40 4.96 11.01
CA GLN A 83 -4.90 5.96 10.08
C GLN A 83 -3.57 5.49 9.49
N TRP A 84 -3.48 5.57 8.19
CA TRP A 84 -2.30 5.15 7.46
C TRP A 84 -2.15 5.92 6.15
N GLU A 85 -0.97 5.90 5.60
CA GLU A 85 -0.64 6.66 4.41
C GLU A 85 0.16 5.81 3.42
N ILE A 86 0.01 6.15 2.15
CA ILE A 86 0.89 5.67 1.09
C ILE A 86 1.55 6.86 0.40
N ALA A 87 2.81 6.71 0.07
CA ALA A 87 3.55 7.66 -0.75
C ALA A 87 3.78 7.05 -2.13
N VAL A 88 3.39 7.76 -3.17
CA VAL A 88 3.56 7.33 -4.56
C VAL A 88 4.46 8.35 -5.27
N PRO A 89 5.63 7.95 -5.80
CA PRO A 89 6.47 8.87 -6.56
C PRO A 89 5.76 9.27 -7.85
N VAL A 90 5.77 10.58 -8.14
CA VAL A 90 5.05 11.15 -9.28
C VAL A 90 5.94 12.11 -10.06
N THR A 91 5.72 12.17 -11.36
CA THR A 91 6.39 13.12 -12.26
C THR A 91 5.76 14.52 -12.19
N ASN A 92 6.49 15.55 -12.62
CA ASN A 92 5.95 16.92 -12.71
C ASN A 92 4.65 16.99 -13.53
N LYS A 93 4.54 16.19 -14.60
CA LYS A 93 3.31 16.12 -15.41
C LYS A 93 2.13 15.55 -14.62
N GLN A 94 2.39 14.53 -13.81
CA GLN A 94 1.36 13.93 -12.94
C GLN A 94 0.95 14.88 -11.82
N VAL A 95 1.89 15.65 -11.25
CA VAL A 95 1.59 16.69 -10.25
C VAL A 95 0.56 17.68 -10.79
N VAL A 96 0.72 18.18 -12.01
CA VAL A 96 -0.25 19.11 -12.64
C VAL A 96 -1.64 18.49 -12.76
N THR A 97 -1.71 17.20 -13.10
CA THR A 97 -3.01 16.49 -13.18
C THR A 97 -3.62 16.29 -11.81
N LEU A 98 -2.79 15.83 -10.83
CA LEU A 98 -3.23 15.49 -9.49
C LEU A 98 -3.58 16.71 -8.64
N SER A 99 -3.02 17.91 -8.94
CA SER A 99 -3.31 19.15 -8.20
C SER A 99 -4.78 19.59 -8.27
N ASN A 100 -5.55 19.03 -9.20
CA ASN A 100 -6.99 19.30 -9.30
C ASN A 100 -7.84 18.45 -8.33
N PHE A 101 -7.21 17.55 -7.58
CA PHE A 101 -7.91 16.63 -6.68
C PHE A 101 -7.48 16.88 -5.22
N SER A 102 -8.44 17.00 -4.32
CA SER A 102 -8.21 16.96 -2.86
C SER A 102 -8.33 15.55 -2.30
N THR A 103 -9.05 14.69 -3.00
CA THR A 103 -9.21 13.26 -2.68
C THR A 103 -9.05 12.46 -3.95
N ILE A 104 -8.55 11.23 -3.83
CA ILE A 104 -8.34 10.36 -4.98
C ILE A 104 -8.76 8.93 -4.66
N LYS A 105 -9.30 8.24 -5.66
CA LYS A 105 -9.54 6.80 -5.57
C LYS A 105 -8.28 6.04 -5.91
N VAL A 106 -7.88 5.16 -5.00
CA VAL A 106 -6.73 4.28 -5.14
C VAL A 106 -7.23 2.85 -5.25
N LYS A 107 -6.84 2.18 -6.32
CA LYS A 107 -7.08 0.75 -6.51
C LYS A 107 -5.82 -0.01 -6.13
N PHE A 108 -5.95 -0.89 -5.15
CA PHE A 108 -4.87 -1.77 -4.69
C PHE A 108 -4.84 -3.02 -5.55
N LEU A 109 -3.70 -3.29 -6.20
CA LEU A 109 -3.60 -4.41 -7.13
C LEU A 109 -3.50 -5.76 -6.42
N LYS A 110 -3.09 -5.77 -5.14
CA LYS A 110 -3.00 -6.99 -4.32
C LYS A 110 -4.34 -7.71 -4.19
N ASP A 111 -5.41 -6.97 -3.97
CA ASP A 111 -6.76 -7.52 -3.70
C ASP A 111 -7.86 -6.95 -4.61
N GLY A 112 -7.49 -6.05 -5.54
CA GLY A 112 -8.40 -5.38 -6.47
C GLY A 112 -9.37 -4.39 -5.81
N LYS A 113 -9.21 -4.09 -4.52
CA LYS A 113 -10.07 -3.15 -3.79
C LYS A 113 -9.74 -1.71 -4.15
N THR A 114 -10.77 -0.88 -4.09
CA THR A 114 -10.64 0.56 -4.31
C THR A 114 -11.05 1.30 -3.06
N GLN A 115 -10.22 2.24 -2.64
CA GLN A 115 -10.48 3.11 -1.49
C GLN A 115 -10.22 4.57 -1.87
N THR A 116 -10.99 5.49 -1.30
CA THR A 116 -10.77 6.93 -1.47
C THR A 116 -9.94 7.44 -0.30
N GLY A 117 -8.87 8.16 -0.60
CA GLY A 117 -8.03 8.82 0.39
C GLY A 117 -7.89 10.31 0.13
N THR A 118 -7.43 11.06 1.14
CA THR A 118 -7.06 12.46 1.03
C THR A 118 -5.71 12.59 0.36
N LEU A 119 -5.62 13.38 -0.69
CA LEU A 119 -4.41 13.57 -1.49
C LEU A 119 -3.66 14.83 -1.08
N ASN A 120 -2.40 14.68 -0.77
CA ASN A 120 -1.44 15.75 -0.54
C ASN A 120 -0.25 15.58 -1.49
N LEU A 121 0.10 16.63 -2.22
CA LEU A 121 1.29 16.62 -3.07
C LEU A 121 2.44 17.24 -2.29
N LYS A 122 3.54 16.53 -2.17
CA LYS A 122 4.74 16.95 -1.45
C LYS A 122 5.98 16.79 -2.33
N SER A 123 6.94 17.71 -2.14
CA SER A 123 8.27 17.56 -2.72
C SER A 123 9.26 17.29 -1.58
N ILE A 124 9.89 16.14 -1.61
CA ILE A 124 10.79 15.64 -0.58
C ILE A 124 12.06 15.16 -1.29
N ASN A 125 13.23 15.66 -0.86
CA ASN A 125 14.53 15.29 -1.45
C ASN A 125 14.54 15.40 -2.99
N ASP A 126 14.05 16.53 -3.51
CA ASP A 126 13.96 16.87 -4.95
C ASP A 126 13.08 15.92 -5.79
N GLN A 127 12.31 15.07 -5.14
CA GLN A 127 11.33 14.19 -5.78
C GLN A 127 9.90 14.55 -5.35
N ASN A 128 8.96 14.52 -6.30
CA ASN A 128 7.56 14.73 -6.00
C ASN A 128 6.86 13.41 -5.62
N TYR A 129 6.04 13.51 -4.60
CA TYR A 129 5.22 12.41 -4.10
C TYR A 129 3.75 12.81 -3.98
N ALA A 130 2.88 11.88 -4.34
CA ALA A 130 1.49 11.91 -3.93
C ALA A 130 1.37 11.12 -2.63
N VAL A 131 1.18 11.82 -1.52
CA VAL A 131 0.91 11.23 -0.21
C VAL A 131 -0.59 11.13 -0.05
N ILE A 132 -1.09 9.92 0.17
CA ILE A 132 -2.51 9.65 0.24
C ILE A 132 -2.83 9.03 1.59
N SER A 133 -3.63 9.75 2.39
CA SER A 133 -4.01 9.37 3.75
C SER A 133 -5.36 8.67 3.75
N PHE A 134 -5.46 7.60 4.52
CA PHE A 134 -6.67 6.80 4.73
C PHE A 134 -7.01 6.73 6.22
N THR A 135 -8.28 6.63 6.54
CA THR A 135 -8.79 6.53 7.92
C THR A 135 -9.29 5.13 8.29
N SER A 136 -9.13 4.16 7.41
CA SER A 136 -9.60 2.79 7.63
C SER A 136 -8.91 1.82 6.68
N GLY A 137 -9.07 0.52 6.94
CA GLY A 137 -8.62 -0.54 6.03
C GLY A 137 -7.14 -0.89 6.14
N MET A 138 -6.40 -0.31 7.08
CA MET A 138 -4.98 -0.56 7.35
C MET A 138 -4.69 -2.06 7.52
N ILE A 139 -5.55 -2.78 8.21
CA ILE A 139 -5.35 -4.20 8.53
C ILE A 139 -5.10 -5.10 7.31
N ARG A 140 -5.58 -4.70 6.12
CA ARG A 140 -5.37 -5.48 4.89
C ARG A 140 -3.92 -5.42 4.39
N TYR A 141 -3.21 -4.35 4.75
CA TYR A 141 -1.89 -4.02 4.22
C TYR A 141 -0.86 -3.85 5.32
N ALA A 142 -1.20 -4.17 6.57
CA ALA A 142 -0.34 -3.98 7.74
C ALA A 142 1.01 -4.72 7.63
N GLU A 143 1.06 -5.80 6.86
CA GLU A 143 2.28 -6.58 6.61
C GLU A 143 3.06 -6.10 5.37
N ASP A 144 2.45 -5.26 4.53
CA ASP A 144 3.05 -4.85 3.27
C ASP A 144 3.72 -3.48 3.41
N ARG A 145 5.00 -3.39 3.09
CA ARG A 145 5.70 -2.10 2.98
C ARG A 145 5.48 -1.45 1.62
N PHE A 146 5.48 -2.26 0.58
CA PHE A 146 5.33 -1.79 -0.79
C PHE A 146 4.05 -2.36 -1.39
N LEU A 147 3.23 -1.47 -1.92
CA LEU A 147 1.95 -1.80 -2.54
C LEU A 147 1.94 -1.32 -3.99
N SER A 148 1.53 -2.20 -4.88
CA SER A 148 1.23 -1.79 -6.25
C SER A 148 -0.15 -1.19 -6.31
N VAL A 149 -0.25 0.08 -6.73
CA VAL A 149 -1.50 0.84 -6.74
C VAL A 149 -1.74 1.52 -8.08
N GLU A 150 -3.00 1.75 -8.38
CA GLU A 150 -3.47 2.52 -9.52
C GLU A 150 -4.25 3.75 -9.01
N LEU A 151 -3.79 4.95 -9.37
CA LEU A 151 -4.48 6.20 -9.03
C LEU A 151 -5.54 6.47 -10.10
N VAL A 152 -6.81 6.49 -9.69
CA VAL A 152 -7.94 6.69 -10.59
C VAL A 152 -8.18 8.18 -10.75
N THR A 153 -7.59 8.79 -11.76
CA THR A 153 -7.73 10.22 -12.09
C THR A 153 -8.86 10.51 -13.06
N ASN A 154 -9.33 9.48 -13.78
CA ASN A 154 -10.40 9.65 -14.75
C ASN A 154 -11.75 9.27 -14.15
N THR A 155 -12.58 10.27 -13.88
CA THR A 155 -13.97 10.11 -13.45
C THR A 155 -14.96 10.09 -14.61
N GLY A 156 -14.45 10.24 -15.84
CA GLY A 156 -15.27 10.26 -17.04
C GLY A 156 -15.89 8.90 -17.34
N SER A 157 -17.18 8.86 -17.48
CA SER A 157 -17.88 7.73 -18.09
C SER A 157 -17.67 7.79 -19.60
N GLY A 158 -16.88 6.87 -20.13
CA GLY A 158 -16.65 6.72 -21.57
C GLY A 158 -17.06 5.33 -22.06
N LEU A 159 -17.39 5.24 -23.35
CA LEU A 159 -17.56 3.95 -24.00
C LEU A 159 -16.21 3.18 -23.99
N LYS A 160 -16.21 1.98 -23.46
CA LYS A 160 -15.06 1.09 -23.55
C LYS A 160 -15.04 0.47 -24.95
N ILE A 161 -14.00 0.77 -25.70
CA ILE A 161 -13.74 0.14 -27.00
C ILE A 161 -12.72 -0.98 -26.76
N PRO A 162 -13.01 -2.24 -27.15
CA PRO A 162 -12.03 -3.31 -27.07
C PRO A 162 -10.80 -2.98 -27.92
N ASN A 163 -9.61 -3.35 -27.49
CA ASN A 163 -8.38 -3.13 -28.26
C ASN A 163 -8.42 -3.75 -29.64
N THR A 164 -9.18 -4.84 -29.82
CA THR A 164 -9.41 -5.50 -31.10
C THR A 164 -10.23 -4.68 -32.09
N ALA A 165 -10.90 -3.61 -31.63
CA ALA A 165 -11.64 -2.68 -32.49
C ALA A 165 -10.77 -1.51 -33.00
N ILE A 166 -9.53 -1.41 -32.52
CA ILE A 166 -8.57 -0.41 -32.98
C ILE A 166 -7.82 -1.03 -34.17
N THR A 167 -8.03 -0.46 -35.36
CA THR A 167 -7.29 -0.86 -36.55
C THR A 167 -6.43 0.30 -37.01
N GLU A 168 -5.18 0.03 -37.32
CA GLU A 168 -4.30 0.98 -38.01
C GLU A 168 -4.61 0.97 -39.50
N LYS A 169 -4.75 2.16 -40.06
CA LYS A 169 -4.95 2.33 -41.51
C LYS A 169 -4.01 3.42 -42.02
N ASP A 170 -3.20 3.04 -42.97
CA ASP A 170 -2.30 3.97 -43.63
C ASP A 170 -3.06 4.88 -44.60
N PHE A 171 -2.81 6.17 -44.52
CA PHE A 171 -3.34 7.17 -45.41
C PHE A 171 -2.20 7.90 -46.12
N TYR A 172 -2.31 8.02 -47.43
CA TYR A 172 -1.41 8.86 -48.22
C TYR A 172 -1.88 10.31 -48.17
N LYS A 173 -0.97 11.22 -47.81
CA LYS A 173 -1.22 12.66 -47.95
C LYS A 173 -0.99 13.07 -49.38
N ILE A 174 -2.05 13.45 -50.08
CA ILE A 174 -1.99 14.00 -51.43
C ILE A 174 -2.14 15.51 -51.34
N PRO A 175 -1.23 16.32 -51.94
CA PRO A 175 -1.39 17.76 -52.00
C PRO A 175 -2.72 18.12 -52.65
N ALA A 176 -3.45 19.13 -52.09
CA ALA A 176 -4.77 19.52 -52.58
C ALA A 176 -4.78 19.90 -54.07
N GLN A 177 -3.65 20.37 -54.60
CA GLN A 177 -3.46 20.72 -56.02
C GLN A 177 -3.52 19.52 -56.99
N MET A 178 -3.41 18.29 -56.47
CA MET A 178 -3.50 17.06 -57.27
C MET A 178 -4.89 16.42 -57.23
N LEU A 179 -5.83 17.03 -56.51
CA LEU A 179 -7.21 16.59 -56.51
C LEU A 179 -7.92 17.17 -57.76
N VAL A 180 -8.15 16.35 -58.74
CA VAL A 180 -8.99 16.68 -59.89
C VAL A 180 -10.41 16.31 -59.52
N GLN A 181 -11.33 17.29 -59.61
CA GLN A 181 -12.74 17.02 -59.45
C GLN A 181 -13.18 16.18 -60.65
N GLY A 182 -13.53 14.92 -60.43
CA GLY A 182 -14.07 14.05 -61.46
C GLY A 182 -15.38 14.63 -61.97
N GLY A 183 -15.41 15.00 -63.23
CA GLY A 183 -16.66 15.29 -63.90
C GLY A 183 -17.40 13.97 -64.17
N ASP A 184 -18.73 14.09 -64.19
CA ASP A 184 -19.71 13.04 -64.50
C ASP A 184 -19.38 12.25 -65.76
#